data_99b61665ac87631df08eb5bf8b3cbeb8
#
_entry.id   99b61665ac87631df08eb5bf8b3cbeb8
#
_cell.length_a   1.000
_cell.length_b   1.000
_cell.length_c   1.000
_cell.angle_alpha   90.00
_cell.angle_beta   90.00
_cell.angle_gamma   90.00
#
_symmetry.space_group_name_H-M   'P 1'
#
loop_
_entity.id
_entity.type
_entity.pdbx_description
1 polymer ?
#
loop_
_entity_poly.entity_id
_entity_poly.type
_entity_poly.pdbx_seq_one_letter_code
_entity_poly.pdbx_strand_id
1 'polypeptide(L)'
;MPLLEMKHITKSFAGVYANEDVDLSVEQGEIHALLGENGAGKTTLMNILFGIYQADKGEICFKGEHVEFKSPGEAIARGIGMVHQHFSLVKKMTVLDNVMLGLKGQGIVADRKSAREKLTGLAATYGLLVNPEAPVHTLSVGEQQRVEILKALYRDVSLLILDEPTGVLTPQETENFFGVLKRLRDEGYGIIIITHRLGEIMDISDRVTVLRDGRKVRSLVTKETTPEELSACMIGRELKTEREIRESAAGETALSLKDVCLHKKHSTKMSLDHVSLTIRRGEILGIAGVEGNGQKELAEVITGIRRIKSGQMEYQGKDIRKDSVKERFRAGISYISDDRHGDSLVMDMTVEDNLILRDFDREPFSRKMVLDYRQAEKRAREALDEYSIKTSGKSGIKTPVKLMSGGNQQKVILSREISEEAGLIVASQPTRGLDIGATQFVHETLLRQRDAGRCVLLISADLDEILGVSDRVAVMYEGRIIGILNRDEADVHKIGLLMGGIAKEAADE
;
A
#
# COMPACT_ATOMS: atom_id res chain seq x y z
N MET A 1 -20.73 15.32 -25.44
CA MET A 1 -19.82 16.32 -24.84
C MET A 1 -19.24 15.71 -23.59
N PRO A 2 -17.94 15.73 -23.39
CA PRO A 2 -17.35 15.17 -22.19
C PRO A 2 -17.94 15.83 -20.93
N LEU A 3 -18.06 15.05 -19.88
CA LEU A 3 -18.48 15.52 -18.56
C LEU A 3 -17.41 16.45 -17.96
N LEU A 4 -16.14 16.07 -18.14
CA LEU A 4 -14.95 16.82 -17.68
C LEU A 4 -13.94 16.92 -18.81
N GLU A 5 -13.39 18.13 -19.00
CA GLU A 5 -12.16 18.36 -19.77
C GLU A 5 -11.20 19.24 -18.96
N MET A 6 -9.99 18.77 -18.83
CA MET A 6 -8.86 19.52 -18.29
C MET A 6 -7.85 19.69 -19.44
N LYS A 7 -7.46 20.91 -19.77
CA LYS A 7 -6.58 21.22 -20.90
C LYS A 7 -5.36 21.99 -20.45
N HIS A 8 -4.18 21.54 -20.89
CA HIS A 8 -2.88 22.21 -20.66
C HIS A 8 -2.59 22.50 -19.17
N ILE A 9 -3.05 21.61 -18.27
CA ILE A 9 -2.91 21.81 -16.83
C ILE A 9 -1.44 21.75 -16.44
N THR A 10 -0.96 22.84 -15.87
CA THR A 10 0.41 22.96 -15.35
C THR A 10 0.38 23.37 -13.89
N LYS A 11 1.16 22.68 -13.06
CA LYS A 11 1.35 22.98 -11.63
C LYS A 11 2.78 22.72 -11.22
N SER A 12 3.39 23.69 -10.56
CA SER A 12 4.74 23.56 -10.00
C SER A 12 4.75 23.85 -8.49
N PHE A 13 5.69 23.23 -7.78
CA PHE A 13 5.99 23.50 -6.38
C PHE A 13 7.49 23.73 -6.23
N ALA A 14 7.87 24.90 -5.71
CA ALA A 14 9.28 25.29 -5.51
C ALA A 14 10.17 25.06 -6.75
N GLY A 15 9.64 25.31 -7.96
CA GLY A 15 10.36 25.18 -9.23
C GLY A 15 10.39 23.76 -9.83
N VAL A 16 9.72 22.80 -9.18
CA VAL A 16 9.55 21.44 -9.72
C VAL A 16 8.13 21.27 -10.23
N TYR A 17 7.98 20.85 -11.49
CA TYR A 17 6.68 20.59 -12.08
C TYR A 17 6.10 19.28 -11.51
N ALA A 18 4.94 19.38 -10.85
CA ALA A 18 4.14 18.23 -10.46
C ALA A 18 3.18 17.80 -11.56
N ASN A 19 2.71 18.77 -12.37
CA ASN A 19 2.01 18.55 -13.63
C ASN A 19 2.54 19.55 -14.65
N GLU A 20 2.79 19.10 -15.87
CA GLU A 20 3.28 19.94 -16.96
C GLU A 20 2.53 19.60 -18.25
N ASP A 21 1.68 20.52 -18.68
CA ASP A 21 0.89 20.42 -19.92
C ASP A 21 0.03 19.16 -20.01
N VAL A 22 -0.73 18.88 -18.93
CA VAL A 22 -1.54 17.66 -18.81
C VAL A 22 -2.96 17.89 -19.31
N ASP A 23 -3.42 17.03 -20.24
CA ASP A 23 -4.80 16.94 -20.67
C ASP A 23 -5.47 15.68 -20.12
N LEU A 24 -6.70 15.82 -19.65
CA LEU A 24 -7.57 14.73 -19.19
C LEU A 24 -9.01 15.00 -19.64
N SER A 25 -9.68 13.99 -20.16
CA SER A 25 -11.08 14.07 -20.57
C SER A 25 -11.82 12.85 -20.06
N VAL A 26 -13.01 13.05 -19.47
CA VAL A 26 -13.89 12.01 -18.96
C VAL A 26 -15.29 12.22 -19.50
N GLU A 27 -15.88 11.17 -20.07
CA GLU A 27 -17.24 11.19 -20.58
C GLU A 27 -18.28 10.91 -19.46
N GLN A 28 -19.53 11.23 -19.73
CA GLN A 28 -20.63 10.81 -18.86
C GLN A 28 -20.83 9.30 -18.94
N GLY A 29 -20.98 8.61 -17.81
CA GLY A 29 -21.10 7.15 -17.81
C GLY A 29 -19.80 6.44 -18.19
N GLU A 30 -18.66 7.00 -17.83
CA GLU A 30 -17.32 6.43 -18.07
C GLU A 30 -16.61 6.17 -16.74
N ILE A 31 -15.95 5.03 -16.63
CA ILE A 31 -14.94 4.78 -15.61
C ILE A 31 -13.57 5.00 -16.25
N HIS A 32 -12.93 6.11 -15.88
CA HIS A 32 -11.63 6.51 -16.39
C HIS A 32 -10.54 6.22 -15.36
N ALA A 33 -9.57 5.38 -15.69
CA ALA A 33 -8.41 5.12 -14.84
C ALA A 33 -7.33 6.19 -15.04
N LEU A 34 -6.79 6.71 -13.94
CA LEU A 34 -5.61 7.57 -13.94
C LEU A 34 -4.43 6.77 -13.37
N LEU A 35 -3.55 6.32 -14.26
CA LEU A 35 -2.44 5.42 -13.98
C LEU A 35 -1.11 6.17 -13.94
N GLY A 36 -0.18 5.75 -13.13
CA GLY A 36 1.19 6.27 -13.07
C GLY A 36 1.89 5.91 -11.78
N GLU A 37 3.20 6.05 -11.73
CA GLU A 37 4.00 5.80 -10.54
C GLU A 37 3.70 6.81 -9.42
N ASN A 38 4.17 6.52 -8.20
CA ASN A 38 4.12 7.47 -7.09
C ASN A 38 4.96 8.71 -7.44
N GLY A 39 4.35 9.89 -7.29
CA GLY A 39 4.99 11.14 -7.72
C GLY A 39 4.74 11.54 -9.19
N ALA A 40 4.03 10.72 -9.98
CA ALA A 40 3.69 11.04 -11.38
C ALA A 40 2.70 12.22 -11.55
N GLY A 41 2.21 12.81 -10.47
CA GLY A 41 1.33 13.99 -10.52
C GLY A 41 -0.17 13.68 -10.43
N LYS A 42 -0.59 12.40 -10.28
CA LYS A 42 -2.02 11.99 -10.23
C LYS A 42 -2.83 12.72 -9.16
N THR A 43 -2.41 12.60 -7.92
CA THR A 43 -3.07 13.25 -6.77
C THR A 43 -3.03 14.79 -6.89
N THR A 44 -1.96 15.36 -7.44
CA THR A 44 -1.88 16.80 -7.70
C THR A 44 -2.92 17.24 -8.72
N LEU A 45 -3.07 16.50 -9.83
CA LEU A 45 -4.07 16.79 -10.87
C LEU A 45 -5.49 16.73 -10.30
N MET A 46 -5.79 15.71 -9.49
CA MET A 46 -7.11 15.58 -8.85
C MET A 46 -7.34 16.64 -7.77
N ASN A 47 -6.31 17.04 -7.03
CA ASN A 47 -6.41 18.14 -6.06
C ASN A 47 -6.64 19.50 -6.74
N ILE A 48 -6.17 19.70 -7.98
CA ILE A 48 -6.51 20.88 -8.78
C ILE A 48 -7.99 20.82 -9.16
N LEU A 49 -8.46 19.68 -9.67
CA LEU A 49 -9.87 19.48 -10.04
C LEU A 49 -10.81 19.65 -8.83
N PHE A 50 -10.37 19.20 -7.65
CA PHE A 50 -11.17 19.31 -6.42
C PHE A 50 -11.02 20.67 -5.70
N GLY A 51 -10.20 21.59 -6.23
CA GLY A 51 -10.04 22.94 -5.70
C GLY A 51 -9.17 23.06 -4.44
N ILE A 52 -8.33 22.05 -4.16
CA ILE A 52 -7.31 22.09 -3.09
C ILE A 52 -6.10 22.91 -3.56
N TYR A 53 -5.72 22.72 -4.82
CA TYR A 53 -4.67 23.52 -5.49
C TYR A 53 -5.25 24.30 -6.66
N GLN A 54 -4.63 25.45 -6.97
CA GLN A 54 -4.89 26.18 -8.20
C GLN A 54 -3.87 25.77 -9.26
N ALA A 55 -4.32 25.57 -10.49
CA ALA A 55 -3.42 25.39 -11.63
C ALA A 55 -2.61 26.67 -11.87
N ASP A 56 -1.34 26.54 -12.25
CA ASP A 56 -0.52 27.69 -12.66
C ASP A 56 -0.85 28.10 -14.11
N LYS A 57 -1.29 27.12 -14.95
CA LYS A 57 -1.79 27.30 -16.32
C LYS A 57 -2.79 26.21 -16.66
N GLY A 58 -3.55 26.47 -17.73
CA GLY A 58 -4.55 25.54 -18.26
C GLY A 58 -5.97 25.94 -17.89
N GLU A 59 -6.93 25.16 -18.34
CA GLU A 59 -8.36 25.42 -18.15
C GLU A 59 -9.10 24.13 -17.81
N ILE A 60 -10.18 24.27 -17.05
CA ILE A 60 -11.07 23.16 -16.69
C ILE A 60 -12.48 23.51 -17.21
N CYS A 61 -13.05 22.58 -17.98
CA CYS A 61 -14.46 22.61 -18.37
C CYS A 61 -15.20 21.46 -17.72
N PHE A 62 -16.28 21.74 -17.02
CA PHE A 62 -17.14 20.76 -16.37
C PHE A 62 -18.59 20.95 -16.81
N LYS A 63 -19.21 19.89 -17.35
CA LYS A 63 -20.55 19.94 -17.95
C LYS A 63 -20.69 21.02 -19.06
N GLY A 64 -19.61 21.22 -19.81
CA GLY A 64 -19.54 22.22 -20.88
C GLY A 64 -19.31 23.66 -20.44
N GLU A 65 -19.22 23.93 -19.14
CA GLU A 65 -18.93 25.26 -18.59
C GLU A 65 -17.46 25.37 -18.17
N HIS A 66 -16.83 26.50 -18.47
CA HIS A 66 -15.49 26.81 -17.92
C HIS A 66 -15.61 27.06 -16.41
N VAL A 67 -14.78 26.39 -15.62
CA VAL A 67 -14.83 26.44 -14.16
C VAL A 67 -13.43 26.64 -13.58
N GLU A 68 -13.38 27.37 -12.47
CA GLU A 68 -12.22 27.50 -11.61
C GLU A 68 -12.67 27.23 -10.17
N PHE A 69 -12.18 26.14 -9.56
CA PHE A 69 -12.57 25.78 -8.21
C PHE A 69 -11.57 26.36 -7.20
N LYS A 70 -12.01 27.28 -6.35
CA LYS A 70 -11.16 27.91 -5.31
C LYS A 70 -11.19 27.15 -4.00
N SER A 71 -12.08 26.19 -3.86
CA SER A 71 -12.22 25.35 -2.67
C SER A 71 -12.92 24.04 -2.99
N PRO A 72 -12.70 22.97 -2.18
CA PRO A 72 -13.45 21.73 -2.27
C PRO A 72 -14.97 21.92 -2.18
N GLY A 73 -15.41 22.91 -1.40
CA GLY A 73 -16.83 23.23 -1.27
C GLY A 73 -17.47 23.72 -2.57
N GLU A 74 -16.73 24.40 -3.45
CA GLU A 74 -17.21 24.81 -4.78
C GLU A 74 -17.27 23.62 -5.73
N ALA A 75 -16.28 22.74 -5.73
CA ALA A 75 -16.26 21.51 -6.52
C ALA A 75 -17.43 20.59 -6.15
N ILE A 76 -17.68 20.38 -4.85
CA ILE A 76 -18.83 19.62 -4.35
C ILE A 76 -20.17 20.25 -4.79
N ALA A 77 -20.30 21.56 -4.68
CA ALA A 77 -21.52 22.26 -5.07
C ALA A 77 -21.81 22.18 -6.58
N ARG A 78 -20.80 21.93 -7.40
CA ARG A 78 -20.94 21.67 -8.84
C ARG A 78 -21.17 20.20 -9.18
N GLY A 79 -21.09 19.28 -8.20
CA GLY A 79 -21.32 17.85 -8.36
C GLY A 79 -20.08 17.01 -8.56
N ILE A 80 -18.93 17.45 -8.04
CA ILE A 80 -17.69 16.65 -7.98
C ILE A 80 -17.52 16.13 -6.57
N GLY A 81 -17.42 14.79 -6.40
CA GLY A 81 -17.13 14.13 -5.14
C GLY A 81 -15.74 13.50 -5.17
N MET A 82 -15.06 13.46 -4.03
CA MET A 82 -13.77 12.78 -3.90
C MET A 82 -13.72 11.91 -2.66
N VAL A 83 -13.28 10.68 -2.83
CA VAL A 83 -12.93 9.72 -1.78
C VAL A 83 -11.42 9.62 -1.73
N HIS A 84 -10.83 10.05 -0.63
CA HIS A 84 -9.38 10.07 -0.44
C HIS A 84 -8.85 8.70 -0.03
N GLN A 85 -7.58 8.45 -0.28
CA GLN A 85 -6.85 7.25 0.15
C GLN A 85 -6.94 7.00 1.67
N HIS A 86 -6.92 8.08 2.47
CA HIS A 86 -7.20 8.04 3.90
C HIS A 86 -8.58 8.58 4.19
N PHE A 87 -9.43 7.78 4.81
CA PHE A 87 -10.82 8.13 5.07
C PHE A 87 -10.96 9.43 5.87
N SER A 88 -11.80 10.34 5.35
CA SER A 88 -12.10 11.64 5.98
C SER A 88 -13.33 11.52 6.90
N LEU A 89 -13.37 10.45 7.73
CA LEU A 89 -14.47 10.16 8.66
C LEU A 89 -14.11 10.53 10.10
N VAL A 90 -15.06 11.16 10.79
CA VAL A 90 -14.94 11.44 12.22
C VAL A 90 -15.29 10.18 13.02
N LYS A 91 -14.28 9.47 13.51
CA LYS A 91 -14.40 8.13 14.13
C LYS A 91 -15.39 8.03 15.30
N LYS A 92 -15.59 9.11 16.07
CA LYS A 92 -16.50 9.16 17.22
C LYS A 92 -17.96 9.45 16.84
N MET A 93 -18.22 9.91 15.61
CA MET A 93 -19.55 10.19 15.11
C MET A 93 -20.19 8.93 14.50
N THR A 94 -21.54 8.95 14.40
CA THR A 94 -22.27 7.91 13.67
C THR A 94 -22.07 8.05 12.15
N VAL A 95 -22.46 7.02 11.40
CA VAL A 95 -22.49 7.06 9.93
C VAL A 95 -23.35 8.23 9.45
N LEU A 96 -24.55 8.35 10.00
CA LEU A 96 -25.49 9.43 9.66
C LEU A 96 -24.89 10.81 9.92
N ASP A 97 -24.26 11.01 11.08
CA ASP A 97 -23.63 12.29 11.42
C ASP A 97 -22.49 12.65 10.47
N ASN A 98 -21.68 11.65 10.07
CA ASN A 98 -20.61 11.85 9.08
C ASN A 98 -21.13 12.25 7.71
N VAL A 99 -22.24 11.65 7.25
CA VAL A 99 -22.87 11.98 5.97
C VAL A 99 -23.46 13.39 6.01
N MET A 100 -24.10 13.77 7.13
CA MET A 100 -24.72 15.08 7.31
C MET A 100 -23.72 16.21 7.54
N LEU A 101 -22.48 15.89 7.92
CA LEU A 101 -21.46 16.91 8.25
C LEU A 101 -21.18 17.82 7.08
N GLY A 102 -21.35 19.14 7.28
CA GLY A 102 -21.06 20.18 6.29
C GLY A 102 -22.11 20.35 5.18
N LEU A 103 -23.30 19.76 5.31
CA LEU A 103 -24.40 20.06 4.39
C LEU A 103 -24.90 21.50 4.58
N LYS A 104 -24.95 22.28 3.49
CA LYS A 104 -25.51 23.63 3.48
C LYS A 104 -27.04 23.59 3.45
N GLY A 105 -27.72 24.56 4.12
CA GLY A 105 -29.16 24.76 3.99
C GLY A 105 -30.01 23.98 5.01
N GLN A 106 -29.44 23.23 5.92
CA GLN A 106 -30.16 22.72 7.08
C GLN A 106 -30.29 23.87 8.08
N GLY A 107 -31.54 24.20 8.49
CA GLY A 107 -31.79 25.18 9.53
C GLY A 107 -31.12 24.82 10.85
N ILE A 108 -31.43 25.56 11.92
CA ILE A 108 -30.84 25.36 13.27
C ILE A 108 -31.02 23.92 13.78
N VAL A 109 -32.00 23.17 13.25
CA VAL A 109 -32.21 21.74 13.57
C VAL A 109 -32.16 20.95 12.26
N ALA A 110 -31.15 20.10 12.15
CA ALA A 110 -31.02 19.18 11.01
C ALA A 110 -32.12 18.10 11.06
N ASP A 111 -32.83 17.89 9.95
CA ASP A 111 -33.84 16.81 9.86
C ASP A 111 -33.15 15.45 9.72
N ARG A 112 -32.83 14.85 10.85
CA ARG A 112 -32.17 13.53 10.94
C ARG A 112 -33.06 12.41 10.37
N LYS A 113 -34.39 12.54 10.41
CA LYS A 113 -35.28 11.51 9.92
C LYS A 113 -35.26 11.44 8.40
N SER A 114 -35.44 12.56 7.72
CA SER A 114 -35.34 12.65 6.26
C SER A 114 -33.93 12.25 5.77
N ALA A 115 -32.88 12.70 6.48
CA ALA A 115 -31.50 12.32 6.15
C ALA A 115 -31.26 10.81 6.25
N ARG A 116 -31.80 10.15 7.29
CA ARG A 116 -31.71 8.70 7.45
C ARG A 116 -32.45 7.98 6.32
N GLU A 117 -33.67 8.41 5.97
CA GLU A 117 -34.47 7.81 4.90
C GLU A 117 -33.73 7.93 3.55
N LYS A 118 -33.20 9.09 3.19
CA LYS A 118 -32.37 9.29 1.97
C LYS A 118 -31.14 8.41 2.00
N LEU A 119 -30.40 8.36 3.12
CA LEU A 119 -29.19 7.54 3.24
C LEU A 119 -29.49 6.05 3.08
N THR A 120 -30.55 5.56 3.75
CA THR A 120 -30.94 4.15 3.68
C THR A 120 -31.44 3.78 2.27
N GLY A 121 -32.14 4.69 1.60
CA GLY A 121 -32.54 4.53 0.20
C GLY A 121 -31.35 4.40 -0.74
N LEU A 122 -30.37 5.31 -0.64
CA LEU A 122 -29.12 5.24 -1.42
C LEU A 122 -28.36 3.95 -1.14
N ALA A 123 -28.21 3.58 0.15
CA ALA A 123 -27.53 2.36 0.54
C ALA A 123 -28.18 1.10 -0.04
N ALA A 124 -29.51 1.04 -0.08
CA ALA A 124 -30.25 -0.06 -0.68
C ALA A 124 -30.11 -0.09 -2.21
N THR A 125 -30.23 1.06 -2.87
CA THR A 125 -30.13 1.19 -4.34
C THR A 125 -28.77 0.68 -4.85
N TYR A 126 -27.68 1.06 -4.20
CA TYR A 126 -26.33 0.72 -4.66
C TYR A 126 -25.75 -0.52 -3.98
N GLY A 127 -26.46 -1.14 -3.03
CA GLY A 127 -25.93 -2.28 -2.28
C GLY A 127 -24.83 -1.93 -1.29
N LEU A 128 -24.76 -0.65 -0.87
CA LEU A 128 -23.78 -0.11 0.08
C LEU A 128 -24.35 -0.16 1.52
N LEU A 129 -24.85 -1.32 1.94
CA LEU A 129 -25.53 -1.47 3.21
C LEU A 129 -24.62 -1.13 4.39
N VAL A 130 -25.05 -0.18 5.23
CA VAL A 130 -24.41 0.25 6.48
C VAL A 130 -25.48 0.59 7.51
N ASN A 131 -25.16 0.46 8.80
CA ASN A 131 -26.05 0.91 9.86
C ASN A 131 -25.86 2.43 10.09
N PRO A 132 -26.87 3.29 9.83
CA PRO A 132 -26.76 4.74 9.99
C PRO A 132 -26.41 5.20 11.40
N GLU A 133 -26.77 4.44 12.43
CA GLU A 133 -26.54 4.78 13.82
C GLU A 133 -25.21 4.19 14.38
N ALA A 134 -24.52 3.36 13.61
CA ALA A 134 -23.26 2.79 14.06
C ALA A 134 -22.18 3.86 14.16
N PRO A 135 -21.42 3.94 15.28
CA PRO A 135 -20.22 4.78 15.36
C PRO A 135 -19.16 4.29 14.38
N VAL A 136 -18.54 5.20 13.63
CA VAL A 136 -17.58 4.85 12.57
C VAL A 136 -16.39 4.01 13.07
N HIS A 137 -15.95 4.22 14.31
CA HIS A 137 -14.83 3.43 14.88
C HIS A 137 -15.16 1.95 15.11
N THR A 138 -16.44 1.53 15.03
CA THR A 138 -16.85 0.14 15.16
C THR A 138 -16.95 -0.58 13.82
N LEU A 139 -16.85 0.16 12.72
CA LEU A 139 -16.97 -0.36 11.36
C LEU A 139 -15.66 -0.98 10.87
N SER A 140 -15.78 -2.05 10.11
CA SER A 140 -14.67 -2.58 9.30
C SER A 140 -14.20 -1.55 8.27
N VAL A 141 -13.02 -1.75 7.70
CA VAL A 141 -12.44 -0.84 6.71
C VAL A 141 -13.31 -0.76 5.45
N GLY A 142 -13.84 -1.91 5.00
CA GLY A 142 -14.76 -1.96 3.86
C GLY A 142 -16.09 -1.24 4.13
N GLU A 143 -16.62 -1.29 5.37
CA GLU A 143 -17.79 -0.51 5.75
C GLU A 143 -17.50 1.00 5.79
N GLN A 144 -16.33 1.41 6.30
CA GLN A 144 -15.91 2.82 6.29
C GLN A 144 -15.81 3.35 4.86
N GLN A 145 -15.32 2.56 3.93
CA GLN A 145 -15.28 2.92 2.51
C GLN A 145 -16.68 3.10 1.91
N ARG A 146 -17.61 2.19 2.22
CA ARG A 146 -19.02 2.35 1.82
C ARG A 146 -19.61 3.66 2.33
N VAL A 147 -19.27 4.05 3.57
CA VAL A 147 -19.72 5.33 4.14
C VAL A 147 -19.15 6.52 3.37
N GLU A 148 -17.88 6.52 2.96
CA GLU A 148 -17.29 7.61 2.17
C GLU A 148 -17.97 7.76 0.81
N ILE A 149 -18.30 6.65 0.14
CA ILE A 149 -19.02 6.68 -1.13
C ILE A 149 -20.45 7.21 -0.92
N LEU A 150 -21.17 6.69 0.08
CA LEU A 150 -22.51 7.16 0.41
C LEU A 150 -22.52 8.65 0.77
N LYS A 151 -21.50 9.15 1.46
CA LYS A 151 -21.32 10.56 1.78
C LYS A 151 -21.14 11.43 0.51
N ALA A 152 -20.43 10.92 -0.51
CA ALA A 152 -20.33 11.58 -1.80
C ALA A 152 -21.65 11.54 -2.56
N LEU A 153 -22.27 10.35 -2.70
CA LEU A 153 -23.56 10.17 -3.41
C LEU A 153 -24.71 10.96 -2.77
N TYR A 154 -24.71 11.08 -1.44
CA TYR A 154 -25.73 11.87 -0.72
C TYR A 154 -25.75 13.34 -1.15
N ARG A 155 -24.65 13.85 -1.69
CA ARG A 155 -24.46 15.25 -2.16
C ARG A 155 -24.79 15.43 -3.64
N ASP A 156 -25.45 14.46 -4.27
CA ASP A 156 -25.90 14.50 -5.66
C ASP A 156 -24.75 14.82 -6.65
N VAL A 157 -23.61 14.14 -6.48
CA VAL A 157 -22.44 14.27 -7.37
C VAL A 157 -22.74 13.66 -8.74
N SER A 158 -22.06 14.13 -9.79
CA SER A 158 -22.09 13.58 -11.14
C SER A 158 -20.73 13.06 -11.60
N LEU A 159 -19.65 13.48 -10.92
CA LEU A 159 -18.29 12.97 -11.09
C LEU A 159 -17.76 12.50 -9.75
N LEU A 160 -17.30 11.26 -9.67
CA LEU A 160 -16.73 10.66 -8.47
C LEU A 160 -15.23 10.37 -8.69
N ILE A 161 -14.38 10.93 -7.84
CA ILE A 161 -12.93 10.68 -7.84
C ILE A 161 -12.62 9.72 -6.70
N LEU A 162 -11.92 8.63 -6.98
CA LEU A 162 -11.55 7.59 -6.04
C LEU A 162 -10.01 7.43 -6.03
N ASP A 163 -9.38 7.75 -4.91
CA ASP A 163 -7.91 7.69 -4.78
C ASP A 163 -7.52 6.39 -4.05
N GLU A 164 -6.94 5.42 -4.79
CA GLU A 164 -6.54 4.09 -4.34
C GLU A 164 -7.61 3.36 -3.51
N PRO A 165 -8.85 3.20 -4.04
CA PRO A 165 -9.99 2.78 -3.24
C PRO A 165 -9.93 1.32 -2.76
N THR A 166 -9.11 0.48 -3.35
CA THR A 166 -9.07 -0.98 -3.11
C THR A 166 -7.90 -1.42 -2.24
N GLY A 167 -7.01 -0.49 -1.88
CA GLY A 167 -5.75 -0.78 -1.18
C GLY A 167 -5.90 -1.52 0.17
N VAL A 168 -7.09 -1.52 0.74
CA VAL A 168 -7.39 -2.09 2.06
C VAL A 168 -8.53 -3.12 2.05
N LEU A 169 -9.00 -3.50 0.85
CA LEU A 169 -10.11 -4.45 0.64
C LEU A 169 -9.57 -5.87 0.37
N THR A 170 -10.36 -6.86 0.75
CA THR A 170 -10.17 -8.24 0.28
C THR A 170 -10.53 -8.34 -1.21
N PRO A 171 -10.08 -9.37 -1.95
CA PRO A 171 -10.48 -9.59 -3.33
C PRO A 171 -11.99 -9.62 -3.55
N GLN A 172 -12.74 -10.31 -2.67
CA GLN A 172 -14.20 -10.37 -2.73
C GLN A 172 -14.86 -9.01 -2.48
N GLU A 173 -14.32 -8.23 -1.54
CA GLU A 173 -14.80 -6.86 -1.31
C GLU A 173 -14.51 -5.97 -2.50
N THR A 174 -13.36 -6.14 -3.16
CA THR A 174 -12.98 -5.42 -4.38
C THR A 174 -13.93 -5.75 -5.54
N GLU A 175 -14.25 -7.01 -5.75
CA GLU A 175 -15.21 -7.44 -6.78
C GLU A 175 -16.60 -6.85 -6.54
N ASN A 176 -17.10 -6.93 -5.31
CA ASN A 176 -18.37 -6.31 -4.91
C ASN A 176 -18.35 -4.79 -5.13
N PHE A 177 -17.24 -4.14 -4.79
CA PHE A 177 -17.03 -2.72 -4.97
C PHE A 177 -17.05 -2.33 -6.46
N PHE A 178 -16.39 -3.09 -7.33
CA PHE A 178 -16.42 -2.89 -8.78
C PHE A 178 -17.83 -3.06 -9.34
N GLY A 179 -18.62 -3.99 -8.81
CA GLY A 179 -20.03 -4.13 -9.13
C GLY A 179 -20.86 -2.87 -8.82
N VAL A 180 -20.54 -2.17 -7.72
CA VAL A 180 -21.15 -0.88 -7.37
C VAL A 180 -20.73 0.21 -8.37
N LEU A 181 -19.45 0.31 -8.70
CA LEU A 181 -18.96 1.32 -9.62
C LEU A 181 -19.53 1.15 -11.04
N LYS A 182 -19.67 -0.09 -11.51
CA LYS A 182 -20.30 -0.40 -12.80
C LYS A 182 -21.78 0.06 -12.82
N ARG A 183 -22.51 -0.15 -11.73
CA ARG A 183 -23.91 0.35 -11.62
C ARG A 183 -23.97 1.87 -11.65
N LEU A 184 -23.09 2.57 -10.93
CA LEU A 184 -23.02 4.03 -10.94
C LEU A 184 -22.71 4.56 -12.35
N ARG A 185 -21.73 3.94 -13.05
CA ARG A 185 -21.40 4.26 -14.44
C ARG A 185 -22.65 4.11 -15.35
N ASP A 186 -23.35 3.00 -15.23
CA ASP A 186 -24.53 2.70 -16.07
C ASP A 186 -25.69 3.67 -15.81
N GLU A 187 -25.73 4.30 -14.63
CA GLU A 187 -26.66 5.41 -14.30
C GLU A 187 -26.14 6.78 -14.77
N GLY A 188 -24.96 6.84 -15.43
CA GLY A 188 -24.44 8.05 -16.03
C GLY A 188 -23.46 8.85 -15.15
N TYR A 189 -23.00 8.30 -14.03
CA TYR A 189 -21.93 8.93 -13.27
C TYR A 189 -20.60 8.82 -14.03
N GLY A 190 -19.84 9.93 -14.08
CA GLY A 190 -18.42 9.86 -14.44
C GLY A 190 -17.62 9.42 -13.23
N ILE A 191 -16.67 8.52 -13.40
CA ILE A 191 -15.84 8.00 -12.31
C ILE A 191 -14.37 8.08 -12.72
N ILE A 192 -13.55 8.69 -11.89
CA ILE A 192 -12.08 8.67 -12.03
C ILE A 192 -11.52 7.77 -10.94
N ILE A 193 -10.79 6.71 -11.32
CA ILE A 193 -10.10 5.83 -10.38
C ILE A 193 -8.61 6.07 -10.50
N ILE A 194 -7.96 6.44 -9.39
CA ILE A 194 -6.53 6.52 -9.28
C ILE A 194 -6.06 5.19 -8.70
N THR A 195 -5.25 4.44 -9.42
CA THR A 195 -4.64 3.19 -8.96
C THR A 195 -3.30 2.97 -9.65
N HIS A 196 -2.45 2.19 -9.04
CA HIS A 196 -1.23 1.68 -9.65
C HIS A 196 -1.31 0.18 -9.97
N ARG A 197 -2.47 -0.47 -9.70
CA ARG A 197 -2.71 -1.89 -9.93
C ARG A 197 -3.29 -2.12 -11.32
N LEU A 198 -2.48 -2.72 -12.20
CA LEU A 198 -2.86 -2.93 -13.61
C LEU A 198 -4.07 -3.86 -13.76
N GLY A 199 -4.16 -4.92 -12.94
CA GLY A 199 -5.31 -5.84 -12.94
C GLY A 199 -6.64 -5.12 -12.70
N GLU A 200 -6.69 -4.21 -11.71
CA GLU A 200 -7.90 -3.44 -11.41
C GLU A 200 -8.33 -2.56 -12.59
N ILE A 201 -7.36 -1.94 -13.28
CA ILE A 201 -7.65 -1.12 -14.46
C ILE A 201 -8.28 -1.96 -15.55
N MET A 202 -7.73 -3.13 -15.83
CA MET A 202 -8.25 -4.04 -16.86
C MET A 202 -9.68 -4.52 -16.54
N ASP A 203 -10.01 -4.70 -15.25
CA ASP A 203 -11.30 -5.23 -14.80
C ASP A 203 -12.42 -4.19 -14.79
N ILE A 204 -12.09 -2.91 -14.53
CA ILE A 204 -13.13 -1.93 -14.22
C ILE A 204 -13.19 -0.75 -15.19
N SER A 205 -12.07 -0.31 -15.77
CA SER A 205 -12.05 0.95 -16.53
C SER A 205 -12.46 0.78 -17.99
N ASP A 206 -13.04 1.85 -18.55
CA ASP A 206 -13.34 1.96 -19.97
C ASP A 206 -12.15 2.56 -20.73
N ARG A 207 -11.50 3.56 -20.13
CA ARG A 207 -10.29 4.22 -20.68
C ARG A 207 -9.28 4.43 -19.55
N VAL A 208 -8.02 4.54 -19.94
CA VAL A 208 -6.91 4.81 -19.02
C VAL A 208 -6.02 5.92 -19.55
N THR A 209 -5.69 6.87 -18.69
CA THR A 209 -4.64 7.89 -18.95
C THR A 209 -3.44 7.60 -18.09
N VAL A 210 -2.28 7.47 -18.74
CA VAL A 210 -1.00 7.21 -18.06
C VAL A 210 -0.26 8.53 -17.87
N LEU A 211 0.11 8.83 -16.61
CA LEU A 211 0.98 9.94 -16.23
C LEU A 211 2.38 9.42 -15.86
N ARG A 212 3.41 10.14 -16.28
CA ARG A 212 4.80 9.91 -15.87
C ARG A 212 5.54 11.22 -15.78
N ASP A 213 6.28 11.43 -14.69
CA ASP A 213 7.08 12.64 -14.44
C ASP A 213 6.29 13.93 -14.63
N GLY A 214 5.03 13.95 -14.18
CA GLY A 214 4.14 15.10 -14.27
C GLY A 214 3.52 15.35 -15.65
N ARG A 215 3.73 14.48 -16.64
CA ARG A 215 3.22 14.63 -18.01
C ARG A 215 2.31 13.46 -18.41
N LYS A 216 1.36 13.74 -19.30
CA LYS A 216 0.56 12.69 -19.92
C LYS A 216 1.42 11.95 -20.95
N VAL A 217 1.58 10.63 -20.74
CA VAL A 217 2.27 9.76 -21.71
C VAL A 217 1.29 9.35 -22.79
N ARG A 218 0.14 8.79 -22.41
CA ARG A 218 -0.86 8.26 -23.35
C ARG A 218 -2.23 8.14 -22.70
N SER A 219 -3.28 8.22 -23.52
CA SER A 219 -4.64 7.81 -23.16
C SER A 219 -5.06 6.67 -24.08
N LEU A 220 -5.59 5.59 -23.52
CA LEU A 220 -5.89 4.33 -24.20
C LEU A 220 -7.30 3.88 -23.86
N VAL A 221 -7.95 3.15 -24.77
CA VAL A 221 -9.16 2.38 -24.48
C VAL A 221 -8.72 1.08 -23.80
N THR A 222 -9.24 0.80 -22.61
CA THR A 222 -8.75 -0.32 -21.78
C THR A 222 -8.89 -1.67 -22.48
N LYS A 223 -9.97 -1.88 -23.23
CA LYS A 223 -10.20 -3.13 -23.99
C LYS A 223 -9.24 -3.35 -25.16
N GLU A 224 -8.52 -2.32 -25.57
CA GLU A 224 -7.59 -2.34 -26.72
C GLU A 224 -6.11 -2.34 -26.29
N THR A 225 -5.84 -2.40 -24.99
CA THR A 225 -4.48 -2.40 -24.43
C THR A 225 -4.25 -3.65 -23.56
N THR A 226 -2.99 -3.84 -23.13
CA THR A 226 -2.59 -4.95 -22.26
C THR A 226 -1.89 -4.42 -21.00
N PRO A 227 -1.83 -5.21 -19.92
CA PRO A 227 -1.06 -4.84 -18.72
C PRO A 227 0.40 -4.51 -19.03
N GLU A 228 1.02 -5.22 -19.99
CA GLU A 228 2.41 -5.02 -20.40
C GLU A 228 2.59 -3.66 -21.08
N GLU A 229 1.67 -3.27 -21.99
CA GLU A 229 1.70 -1.97 -22.66
C GLU A 229 1.51 -0.84 -21.64
N LEU A 230 0.56 -0.98 -20.70
CA LEU A 230 0.35 0.00 -19.64
C LEU A 230 1.58 0.13 -18.73
N SER A 231 2.19 -0.98 -18.36
CA SER A 231 3.42 -1.01 -17.57
C SER A 231 4.59 -0.32 -18.31
N ALA A 232 4.78 -0.61 -19.60
CA ALA A 232 5.79 0.04 -20.41
C ALA A 232 5.60 1.56 -20.51
N CYS A 233 4.34 2.02 -20.63
CA CYS A 233 4.01 3.45 -20.60
C CYS A 233 4.36 4.11 -19.26
N MET A 234 4.11 3.41 -18.14
CA MET A 234 4.41 3.91 -16.78
C MET A 234 5.91 4.07 -16.54
N ILE A 235 6.70 3.04 -16.89
CA ILE A 235 8.12 2.93 -16.49
C ILE A 235 9.02 3.52 -17.59
N GLY A 236 8.54 3.58 -18.84
CA GLY A 236 9.30 4.06 -20.00
C GLY A 236 10.31 3.06 -20.56
N ARG A 237 10.24 1.79 -20.16
CA ARG A 237 11.00 0.65 -20.68
C ARG A 237 10.17 -0.62 -20.57
N GLU A 238 10.41 -1.58 -21.44
CA GLU A 238 9.77 -2.88 -21.35
C GLU A 238 10.17 -3.59 -20.05
N LEU A 239 9.18 -4.03 -19.27
CA LEU A 239 9.41 -4.97 -18.19
C LEU A 239 9.62 -6.36 -18.77
N LYS A 240 10.67 -7.05 -18.36
CA LYS A 240 10.78 -8.49 -18.57
C LYS A 240 9.80 -9.16 -17.60
N THR A 241 8.60 -9.48 -18.09
CA THR A 241 7.50 -10.05 -17.30
C THR A 241 7.65 -11.56 -17.05
N GLU A 242 8.48 -12.24 -17.83
CA GLU A 242 8.75 -13.67 -17.61
C GLU A 242 9.96 -13.83 -16.69
N ARG A 243 9.69 -14.01 -15.42
CA ARG A 243 10.68 -14.52 -14.49
C ARG A 243 10.52 -16.02 -14.35
N GLU A 244 11.45 -16.77 -14.89
CA GLU A 244 11.69 -18.14 -14.43
C GLU A 244 12.00 -18.08 -12.94
N ILE A 245 10.98 -18.27 -12.10
CA ILE A 245 11.23 -18.52 -10.68
C ILE A 245 11.73 -19.96 -10.63
N ARG A 246 13.04 -20.10 -10.47
CA ARG A 246 13.66 -21.40 -10.29
C ARG A 246 13.03 -22.03 -9.05
N GLU A 247 12.58 -23.27 -9.16
CA GLU A 247 12.22 -24.07 -8.01
C GLU A 247 13.44 -24.11 -7.07
N SER A 248 13.31 -23.44 -5.93
CA SER A 248 14.32 -23.55 -4.90
C SER A 248 14.13 -24.89 -4.21
N ALA A 249 15.17 -25.71 -4.18
CA ALA A 249 15.17 -26.87 -3.31
C ALA A 249 15.20 -26.38 -1.86
N ALA A 250 14.02 -26.36 -1.22
CA ALA A 250 13.88 -25.88 0.15
C ALA A 250 14.78 -26.72 1.07
N GLY A 251 15.69 -26.06 1.77
CA GLY A 251 16.65 -26.68 2.68
C GLY A 251 16.05 -27.04 4.04
N GLU A 252 16.91 -27.18 5.04
CA GLU A 252 16.52 -27.45 6.43
C GLU A 252 15.70 -26.29 7.02
N THR A 253 14.84 -26.64 8.00
CA THR A 253 14.05 -25.64 8.75
C THR A 253 14.99 -24.68 9.51
N ALA A 254 14.89 -23.40 9.21
CA ALA A 254 15.68 -22.36 9.87
C ALA A 254 14.92 -21.68 11.00
N LEU A 255 13.62 -21.38 10.82
CA LEU A 255 12.75 -20.83 11.86
C LEU A 255 11.58 -21.77 12.09
N SER A 256 11.27 -22.05 13.37
CA SER A 256 10.11 -22.84 13.78
C SER A 256 9.35 -22.10 14.89
N LEU A 257 8.06 -21.90 14.67
CA LEU A 257 7.09 -21.42 15.65
C LEU A 257 6.09 -22.53 15.94
N LYS A 258 5.80 -22.80 17.23
CA LYS A 258 4.81 -23.79 17.65
C LYS A 258 3.93 -23.20 18.74
N ASP A 259 2.63 -23.15 18.49
CA ASP A 259 1.59 -22.68 19.40
C ASP A 259 1.88 -21.29 19.99
N VAL A 260 2.40 -20.37 19.18
CA VAL A 260 2.78 -19.02 19.62
C VAL A 260 1.53 -18.18 19.86
N CYS A 261 1.44 -17.65 21.10
CA CYS A 261 0.34 -16.80 21.52
C CYS A 261 0.86 -15.44 22.01
N LEU A 262 0.09 -14.37 21.67
CA LEU A 262 0.35 -13.01 22.09
C LEU A 262 -0.96 -12.25 22.34
N HIS A 263 -1.08 -11.52 23.45
CA HIS A 263 -2.21 -10.64 23.68
C HIS A 263 -2.09 -9.29 22.97
N LYS A 264 -3.23 -8.70 22.59
CA LYS A 264 -3.29 -7.28 22.20
C LYS A 264 -2.87 -6.40 23.38
N LYS A 265 -2.17 -5.30 23.10
CA LYS A 265 -1.80 -4.32 24.13
C LYS A 265 -3.07 -3.88 24.91
N HIS A 266 -3.01 -3.91 26.24
CA HIS A 266 -4.11 -3.51 27.13
C HIS A 266 -5.45 -4.24 26.90
N SER A 267 -5.42 -5.49 26.39
CA SER A 267 -6.62 -6.28 26.13
C SER A 267 -6.40 -7.75 26.48
N THR A 268 -7.48 -8.44 26.80
CA THR A 268 -7.49 -9.92 26.95
C THR A 268 -7.59 -10.64 25.60
N LYS A 269 -7.93 -9.92 24.52
CA LYS A 269 -7.99 -10.51 23.18
C LYS A 269 -6.60 -10.87 22.67
N MET A 270 -6.53 -11.95 21.89
CA MET A 270 -5.28 -12.40 21.27
C MET A 270 -4.95 -11.54 20.04
N SER A 271 -3.67 -11.24 19.84
CA SER A 271 -3.15 -10.75 18.56
C SER A 271 -2.58 -11.88 17.74
N LEU A 272 -1.93 -12.86 18.42
CA LEU A 272 -1.52 -14.14 17.83
C LEU A 272 -2.16 -15.24 18.67
N ASP A 273 -2.82 -16.17 18.02
CA ASP A 273 -3.59 -17.22 18.63
C ASP A 273 -3.20 -18.59 18.07
N HIS A 274 -2.35 -19.32 18.83
CA HIS A 274 -1.81 -20.62 18.47
C HIS A 274 -1.12 -20.67 17.09
N VAL A 275 -0.32 -19.63 16.77
CA VAL A 275 0.40 -19.56 15.50
C VAL A 275 1.49 -20.59 15.44
N SER A 276 1.43 -21.46 14.43
CA SER A 276 2.44 -22.48 14.12
C SER A 276 2.85 -22.35 12.66
N LEU A 277 4.15 -22.18 12.41
CA LEU A 277 4.71 -22.09 11.06
C LEU A 277 6.20 -22.45 11.06
N THR A 278 6.69 -22.83 9.90
CA THR A 278 8.13 -23.09 9.67
C THR A 278 8.60 -22.39 8.40
N ILE A 279 9.84 -21.88 8.43
CA ILE A 279 10.51 -21.31 7.27
C ILE A 279 11.81 -22.09 7.04
N ARG A 280 12.06 -22.45 5.79
CA ARG A 280 13.21 -23.25 5.37
C ARG A 280 14.31 -22.38 4.78
N ARG A 281 15.53 -22.86 4.77
CA ARG A 281 16.63 -22.19 4.05
C ARG A 281 16.37 -22.17 2.56
N GLY A 282 16.65 -21.04 1.91
CA GLY A 282 16.38 -20.86 0.47
C GLY A 282 14.90 -20.75 0.14
N GLU A 283 14.05 -20.30 1.09
CA GLU A 283 12.61 -20.17 0.91
C GLU A 283 12.14 -18.72 1.18
N ILE A 284 11.21 -18.24 0.37
CA ILE A 284 10.38 -17.09 0.68
C ILE A 284 9.01 -17.61 1.13
N LEU A 285 8.69 -17.47 2.41
CA LEU A 285 7.34 -17.69 2.93
C LEU A 285 6.57 -16.38 2.94
N GLY A 286 5.54 -16.27 2.11
CA GLY A 286 4.62 -15.14 2.08
C GLY A 286 3.55 -15.26 3.17
N ILE A 287 3.24 -14.17 3.87
CA ILE A 287 2.11 -14.07 4.79
C ILE A 287 1.08 -13.13 4.15
N ALA A 288 0.00 -13.72 3.65
CA ALA A 288 -1.16 -12.99 3.15
C ALA A 288 -2.18 -12.74 4.27
N GLY A 289 -2.93 -11.65 4.17
CA GLY A 289 -4.01 -11.32 5.11
C GLY A 289 -4.34 -9.83 5.11
N VAL A 290 -5.58 -9.50 5.50
CA VAL A 290 -6.01 -8.11 5.65
C VAL A 290 -5.26 -7.46 6.81
N GLU A 291 -4.89 -6.19 6.67
CA GLU A 291 -4.16 -5.43 7.71
C GLU A 291 -4.90 -5.48 9.06
N GLY A 292 -4.14 -5.76 10.12
CA GLY A 292 -4.70 -5.87 11.49
C GLY A 292 -5.03 -7.29 11.96
N ASN A 293 -4.79 -8.31 11.14
CA ASN A 293 -5.00 -9.72 11.48
C ASN A 293 -3.84 -10.37 12.26
N GLY A 294 -2.81 -9.59 12.68
CA GLY A 294 -1.71 -10.08 13.50
C GLY A 294 -0.36 -10.18 12.78
N GLN A 295 -0.28 -9.82 11.51
CA GLN A 295 0.94 -9.91 10.70
C GLN A 295 2.08 -9.07 11.28
N LYS A 296 1.79 -7.83 11.71
CA LYS A 296 2.76 -6.94 12.36
C LYS A 296 3.28 -7.55 13.65
N GLU A 297 2.37 -8.06 14.47
CA GLU A 297 2.72 -8.73 15.72
C GLU A 297 3.57 -9.98 15.51
N LEU A 298 3.33 -10.71 14.43
CA LEU A 298 4.16 -11.87 14.05
C LEU A 298 5.59 -11.42 13.74
N ALA A 299 5.77 -10.37 12.93
CA ALA A 299 7.09 -9.79 12.66
C ALA A 299 7.77 -9.31 13.94
N GLU A 300 7.06 -8.55 14.79
CA GLU A 300 7.57 -8.03 16.06
C GLU A 300 8.01 -9.13 17.03
N VAL A 301 7.28 -10.26 17.05
CA VAL A 301 7.61 -11.42 17.88
C VAL A 301 8.87 -12.12 17.37
N ILE A 302 8.99 -12.35 16.06
CA ILE A 302 10.15 -13.02 15.45
C ILE A 302 11.41 -12.17 15.61
N THR A 303 11.29 -10.84 15.52
CA THR A 303 12.42 -9.90 15.65
C THR A 303 12.76 -9.53 17.10
N GLY A 304 11.94 -9.94 18.08
CA GLY A 304 12.18 -9.71 19.51
C GLY A 304 11.70 -8.37 20.04
N ILE A 305 10.99 -7.58 19.23
CA ILE A 305 10.36 -6.31 19.64
C ILE A 305 9.26 -6.58 20.65
N ARG A 306 8.54 -7.71 20.50
CA ARG A 306 7.53 -8.17 21.47
C ARG A 306 7.85 -9.58 21.96
N ARG A 307 7.55 -9.83 23.24
CA ARG A 307 7.70 -11.15 23.85
C ARG A 307 6.40 -11.93 23.74
N ILE A 308 6.49 -13.20 23.39
CA ILE A 308 5.35 -14.11 23.36
C ILE A 308 4.83 -14.40 24.77
N LYS A 309 3.54 -14.73 24.87
CA LYS A 309 2.93 -15.19 26.14
C LYS A 309 3.19 -16.67 26.38
N SER A 310 3.03 -17.49 25.35
CA SER A 310 3.23 -18.94 25.36
C SER A 310 3.65 -19.44 23.99
N GLY A 311 4.06 -20.69 23.92
CA GLY A 311 4.52 -21.33 22.71
C GLY A 311 6.04 -21.54 22.67
N GLN A 312 6.53 -22.06 21.56
CA GLN A 312 7.94 -22.31 21.32
C GLN A 312 8.38 -21.53 20.09
N MET A 313 9.63 -21.05 20.10
CA MET A 313 10.22 -20.34 18.98
C MET A 313 11.71 -20.67 18.88
N GLU A 314 12.08 -21.31 17.80
CA GLU A 314 13.45 -21.77 17.56
C GLU A 314 13.98 -21.20 16.23
N TYR A 315 15.20 -20.67 16.27
CA TYR A 315 15.94 -20.25 15.08
C TYR A 315 17.25 -21.04 15.00
N GLN A 316 17.47 -21.75 13.88
CA GLN A 316 18.61 -22.64 13.68
C GLN A 316 18.79 -23.64 14.83
N GLY A 317 17.67 -24.20 15.34
CA GLY A 317 17.65 -25.18 16.44
C GLY A 317 17.91 -24.59 17.83
N LYS A 318 17.99 -23.25 17.97
CA LYS A 318 18.16 -22.59 19.27
C LYS A 318 16.87 -21.89 19.68
N ASP A 319 16.49 -22.02 20.94
CA ASP A 319 15.36 -21.26 21.54
C ASP A 319 15.71 -19.77 21.65
N ILE A 320 14.96 -18.92 20.93
CA ILE A 320 15.19 -17.48 20.88
C ILE A 320 14.13 -16.67 21.66
N ARG A 321 13.24 -17.30 22.42
CA ARG A 321 12.12 -16.62 23.11
C ARG A 321 12.58 -15.53 24.07
N LYS A 322 13.76 -15.68 24.69
CA LYS A 322 14.32 -14.75 25.67
C LYS A 322 15.29 -13.75 25.07
N ASP A 323 15.74 -13.96 23.84
CA ASP A 323 16.72 -13.13 23.19
C ASP A 323 16.17 -11.74 22.91
N SER A 324 17.00 -10.74 23.18
CA SER A 324 16.73 -9.34 22.86
C SER A 324 16.79 -9.11 21.34
N VAL A 325 16.27 -7.97 20.86
CA VAL A 325 16.36 -7.54 19.46
C VAL A 325 17.82 -7.59 18.99
N LYS A 326 18.78 -7.10 19.81
CA LYS A 326 20.18 -7.07 19.49
C LYS A 326 20.79 -8.46 19.34
N GLU A 327 20.42 -9.40 20.22
CA GLU A 327 20.91 -10.79 20.16
C GLU A 327 20.37 -11.49 18.92
N ARG A 328 19.08 -11.31 18.57
CA ARG A 328 18.48 -11.86 17.35
C ARG A 328 19.11 -11.29 16.09
N PHE A 329 19.34 -9.97 16.06
CA PHE A 329 20.04 -9.35 14.95
C PHE A 329 21.46 -9.94 14.77
N ARG A 330 22.21 -10.11 15.86
CA ARG A 330 23.54 -10.76 15.84
C ARG A 330 23.51 -12.24 15.47
N ALA A 331 22.38 -12.91 15.72
CA ALA A 331 22.13 -14.26 15.25
C ALA A 331 21.75 -14.35 13.76
N GLY A 332 21.63 -13.21 13.08
CA GLY A 332 21.31 -13.13 11.65
C GLY A 332 19.82 -12.97 11.32
N ILE A 333 18.99 -12.44 12.26
CA ILE A 333 17.59 -12.10 11.98
C ILE A 333 17.51 -10.61 11.69
N SER A 334 17.23 -10.24 10.44
CA SER A 334 17.06 -8.87 9.97
C SER A 334 15.59 -8.48 9.86
N TYR A 335 15.28 -7.18 9.97
CA TYR A 335 13.91 -6.67 9.91
C TYR A 335 13.77 -5.43 9.03
N ILE A 336 12.94 -5.55 8.01
CA ILE A 336 12.49 -4.45 7.16
C ILE A 336 11.06 -4.14 7.61
N SER A 337 10.87 -3.02 8.34
CA SER A 337 9.58 -2.63 8.91
C SER A 337 8.66 -2.00 7.87
N ASP A 338 7.34 -2.11 8.11
CA ASP A 338 6.27 -1.43 7.38
C ASP A 338 6.29 0.10 7.55
N ASP A 339 6.81 0.59 8.70
CA ASP A 339 6.97 2.01 8.96
C ASP A 339 8.43 2.47 8.74
N ARG A 340 8.68 2.97 7.53
CA ARG A 340 10.00 3.49 7.15
C ARG A 340 10.45 4.66 8.00
N HIS A 341 9.53 5.57 8.34
CA HIS A 341 9.84 6.86 8.97
C HIS A 341 9.87 6.79 10.49
N GLY A 342 9.03 5.92 11.08
CA GLY A 342 8.96 5.77 12.54
C GLY A 342 9.90 4.71 13.10
N ASP A 343 10.04 3.56 12.38
CA ASP A 343 10.74 2.39 12.90
C ASP A 343 12.09 2.12 12.23
N SER A 344 12.22 2.47 10.92
CA SER A 344 13.39 2.04 10.15
C SER A 344 14.46 3.10 9.98
N LEU A 345 14.12 4.36 9.72
CA LEU A 345 15.07 5.42 9.42
C LEU A 345 15.06 6.52 10.47
N VAL A 346 16.22 7.06 10.78
CA VAL A 346 16.33 8.31 11.54
C VAL A 346 16.41 9.45 10.52
N MET A 347 15.26 10.09 10.28
CA MET A 347 15.03 10.98 9.15
C MET A 347 15.97 12.18 9.07
N ASP A 348 16.40 12.72 10.21
CA ASP A 348 17.33 13.85 10.28
C ASP A 348 18.80 13.46 10.14
N MET A 349 19.13 12.18 10.27
CA MET A 349 20.48 11.65 10.10
C MET A 349 20.81 11.45 8.61
N THR A 350 22.11 11.44 8.31
CA THR A 350 22.63 11.21 6.96
C THR A 350 22.45 9.75 6.51
N VAL A 351 22.64 9.49 5.21
CA VAL A 351 22.70 8.13 4.67
C VAL A 351 23.77 7.31 5.38
N GLU A 352 24.97 7.87 5.54
CA GLU A 352 26.11 7.24 6.23
C GLU A 352 25.74 6.82 7.66
N ASP A 353 25.14 7.72 8.44
CA ASP A 353 24.75 7.43 9.82
C ASP A 353 23.66 6.34 9.88
N ASN A 354 22.67 6.40 8.99
CA ASN A 354 21.60 5.41 8.93
C ASN A 354 22.11 4.00 8.57
N LEU A 355 23.14 3.90 7.73
CA LEU A 355 23.70 2.61 7.31
C LEU A 355 24.42 1.86 8.43
N ILE A 356 25.01 2.57 9.39
CA ILE A 356 25.77 1.95 10.50
C ILE A 356 24.95 1.76 11.78
N LEU A 357 23.65 2.16 11.81
CA LEU A 357 22.82 2.10 13.03
C LEU A 357 22.77 0.72 13.70
N ARG A 358 22.92 -0.36 12.96
CA ARG A 358 22.92 -1.73 13.50
C ARG A 358 24.25 -2.17 14.07
N ASP A 359 25.34 -1.59 13.55
CA ASP A 359 26.71 -2.08 13.74
C ASP A 359 27.64 -1.05 14.38
N PHE A 360 27.11 0.12 14.75
CA PHE A 360 27.92 1.25 15.25
C PHE A 360 28.75 0.90 16.49
N ASP A 361 28.41 -0.14 17.25
CA ASP A 361 29.04 -0.53 18.49
C ASP A 361 30.07 -1.66 18.32
N ARG A 362 30.38 -2.09 17.09
CA ARG A 362 31.36 -3.16 16.77
C ARG A 362 32.34 -2.76 15.68
N GLU A 363 33.44 -3.49 15.60
CA GLU A 363 34.35 -3.38 14.48
C GLU A 363 33.68 -3.75 13.17
N PRO A 364 33.97 -3.07 12.05
CA PRO A 364 35.04 -2.04 11.93
C PRO A 364 34.60 -0.61 12.28
N PHE A 365 33.29 -0.38 12.63
CA PHE A 365 32.74 0.96 12.82
C PHE A 365 33.10 1.58 14.16
N SER A 366 33.39 0.78 15.19
CA SER A 366 33.74 1.29 16.50
C SER A 366 34.89 0.51 17.11
N ARG A 367 35.85 1.25 17.71
CA ARG A 367 36.90 0.69 18.51
C ARG A 367 37.01 1.45 19.83
N LYS A 368 36.91 0.74 20.96
CA LYS A 368 36.96 1.33 22.32
C LYS A 368 35.95 2.48 22.49
N MET A 369 34.73 2.29 22.01
CA MET A 369 33.60 3.27 22.06
C MET A 369 33.84 4.57 21.23
N VAL A 370 34.83 4.57 20.33
CA VAL A 370 35.03 5.68 19.39
C VAL A 370 34.64 5.22 18.00
N LEU A 371 33.75 5.98 17.36
CA LEU A 371 33.32 5.70 15.98
C LEU A 371 34.42 6.02 14.98
N ASP A 372 34.64 5.10 14.04
CA ASP A 372 35.50 5.32 12.87
C ASP A 372 34.66 5.73 11.66
N TYR A 373 34.52 7.02 11.47
CA TYR A 373 33.76 7.57 10.33
C TYR A 373 34.38 7.25 8.97
N ARG A 374 35.67 6.88 8.88
CA ARG A 374 36.25 6.43 7.60
C ARG A 374 35.64 5.11 7.15
N GLN A 375 35.39 4.20 8.11
CA GLN A 375 34.75 2.92 7.83
C GLN A 375 33.25 3.13 7.49
N ALA A 376 32.58 4.04 8.19
CA ALA A 376 31.20 4.42 7.88
C ALA A 376 31.09 5.01 6.47
N GLU A 377 31.99 5.93 6.10
CA GLU A 377 32.04 6.52 4.76
C GLU A 377 32.30 5.46 3.68
N LYS A 378 33.22 4.55 3.91
CA LYS A 378 33.54 3.46 2.99
C LYS A 378 32.28 2.60 2.75
N ARG A 379 31.65 2.13 3.83
CA ARG A 379 30.41 1.33 3.75
C ARG A 379 29.28 2.07 3.03
N ALA A 380 29.13 3.37 3.29
CA ALA A 380 28.10 4.17 2.64
C ALA A 380 28.35 4.31 1.14
N ARG A 381 29.58 4.51 0.69
CA ARG A 381 29.91 4.56 -0.75
C ARG A 381 29.64 3.23 -1.44
N GLU A 382 30.07 2.11 -0.83
CA GLU A 382 29.79 0.77 -1.32
C GLU A 382 28.27 0.53 -1.45
N ALA A 383 27.48 0.92 -0.44
CA ALA A 383 26.03 0.78 -0.47
C ALA A 383 25.37 1.64 -1.58
N LEU A 384 25.86 2.87 -1.80
CA LEU A 384 25.35 3.72 -2.87
C LEU A 384 25.53 3.05 -4.24
N ASP A 385 26.68 2.45 -4.48
CA ASP A 385 27.01 1.79 -5.74
C ASP A 385 26.24 0.46 -5.90
N GLU A 386 26.30 -0.41 -4.89
CA GLU A 386 25.68 -1.75 -4.91
C GLU A 386 24.16 -1.69 -5.08
N TYR A 387 23.49 -0.79 -4.34
CA TYR A 387 22.03 -0.66 -4.36
C TYR A 387 21.55 0.46 -5.29
N SER A 388 22.47 1.10 -6.04
CA SER A 388 22.15 2.23 -6.93
C SER A 388 21.31 3.29 -6.20
N ILE A 389 21.75 3.70 -5.02
CA ILE A 389 21.06 4.70 -4.19
C ILE A 389 21.36 6.10 -4.74
N LYS A 390 20.32 6.81 -5.15
CA LYS A 390 20.43 8.19 -5.65
C LYS A 390 20.23 9.17 -4.48
N THR A 391 21.20 10.04 -4.28
CA THR A 391 21.16 11.10 -3.27
C THR A 391 20.97 12.46 -3.93
N SER A 392 20.39 13.43 -3.22
CA SER A 392 20.16 14.76 -3.75
C SER A 392 21.43 15.62 -3.72
N GLY A 393 21.83 16.18 -4.86
CA GLY A 393 22.87 17.18 -4.99
C GLY A 393 24.30 16.71 -4.69
N LYS A 394 25.19 17.67 -4.31
CA LYS A 394 26.62 17.45 -4.04
C LYS A 394 26.93 16.73 -2.72
N SER A 395 25.90 16.53 -1.87
CA SER A 395 26.08 16.00 -0.50
C SER A 395 26.37 14.51 -0.43
N GLY A 396 25.99 13.72 -1.46
CA GLY A 396 26.26 12.29 -1.53
C GLY A 396 25.82 11.56 -0.25
N ILE A 397 26.74 10.81 0.38
CA ILE A 397 26.50 10.06 1.63
C ILE A 397 26.10 10.93 2.83
N LYS A 398 26.40 12.24 2.81
CA LYS A 398 26.02 13.21 3.84
C LYS A 398 24.60 13.78 3.64
N THR A 399 23.84 13.29 2.66
CA THR A 399 22.45 13.70 2.46
C THR A 399 21.60 13.18 3.61
N PRO A 400 20.82 14.04 4.32
CA PRO A 400 19.80 13.59 5.26
C PRO A 400 18.74 12.74 4.53
N VAL A 401 18.38 11.57 5.10
CA VAL A 401 17.48 10.64 4.39
C VAL A 401 16.07 11.21 4.16
N LYS A 402 15.62 12.19 4.93
CA LYS A 402 14.36 12.90 4.71
C LYS A 402 14.27 13.64 3.36
N LEU A 403 15.40 13.94 2.74
CA LEU A 403 15.49 14.62 1.43
C LEU A 403 15.48 13.64 0.25
N MET A 404 15.38 12.34 0.51
CA MET A 404 15.40 11.29 -0.50
C MET A 404 13.98 10.85 -0.88
N SER A 405 13.83 10.32 -2.10
CA SER A 405 12.57 9.66 -2.50
C SER A 405 12.34 8.37 -1.71
N GLY A 406 11.07 7.95 -1.58
CA GLY A 406 10.70 6.72 -0.87
C GLY A 406 11.45 5.48 -1.37
N GLY A 407 11.64 5.34 -2.69
CA GLY A 407 12.43 4.25 -3.27
C GLY A 407 13.89 4.27 -2.86
N ASN A 408 14.53 5.44 -2.80
CA ASN A 408 15.92 5.54 -2.33
C ASN A 408 16.04 5.34 -0.81
N GLN A 409 15.06 5.79 -0.02
CA GLN A 409 14.97 5.48 1.41
C GLN A 409 14.87 3.97 1.64
N GLN A 410 14.06 3.25 0.86
CA GLN A 410 13.93 1.81 0.93
C GLN A 410 15.24 1.09 0.59
N LYS A 411 15.97 1.57 -0.40
CA LYS A 411 17.29 1.04 -0.75
C LYS A 411 18.30 1.21 0.38
N VAL A 412 18.27 2.32 1.13
CA VAL A 412 19.11 2.51 2.34
C VAL A 412 18.74 1.46 3.40
N ILE A 413 17.45 1.21 3.64
CA ILE A 413 17.00 0.18 4.58
C ILE A 413 17.49 -1.20 4.14
N LEU A 414 17.24 -1.58 2.88
CA LEU A 414 17.67 -2.86 2.33
C LEU A 414 19.19 -3.06 2.47
N SER A 415 19.98 -2.06 2.11
CA SER A 415 21.44 -2.15 2.18
C SER A 415 21.99 -2.25 3.59
N ARG A 416 21.25 -1.78 4.61
CA ARG A 416 21.57 -1.94 6.02
C ARG A 416 21.12 -3.30 6.56
N GLU A 417 19.89 -3.71 6.27
CA GLU A 417 19.29 -4.92 6.85
C GLU A 417 19.77 -6.20 6.17
N ILE A 418 20.17 -6.14 4.90
CA ILE A 418 20.68 -7.27 4.13
C ILE A 418 22.22 -7.30 4.24
N SER A 419 22.72 -7.68 5.41
CA SER A 419 24.15 -7.92 5.62
C SER A 419 24.55 -9.34 5.20
N GLU A 420 25.86 -9.63 5.10
CA GLU A 420 26.37 -10.98 4.82
C GLU A 420 25.97 -11.99 5.90
N GLU A 421 25.77 -11.53 7.14
CA GLU A 421 25.40 -12.35 8.29
C GLU A 421 23.88 -12.64 8.35
N ALA A 422 23.04 -11.96 7.54
CA ALA A 422 21.60 -12.13 7.56
C ALA A 422 21.21 -13.55 7.08
N GLY A 423 20.70 -14.38 7.97
CA GLY A 423 20.22 -15.72 7.66
C GLY A 423 18.70 -15.77 7.47
N LEU A 424 17.96 -14.90 8.19
CA LEU A 424 16.52 -14.71 8.08
C LEU A 424 16.20 -13.22 7.87
N ILE A 425 15.48 -12.90 6.83
CA ILE A 425 15.00 -11.56 6.53
C ILE A 425 13.49 -11.51 6.75
N VAL A 426 13.04 -10.76 7.74
CA VAL A 426 11.62 -10.47 7.97
C VAL A 426 11.32 -9.16 7.25
N ALA A 427 10.57 -9.24 6.15
CA ALA A 427 10.19 -8.10 5.31
C ALA A 427 8.69 -7.82 5.46
N SER A 428 8.35 -6.77 6.19
CA SER A 428 6.97 -6.35 6.40
C SER A 428 6.62 -5.18 5.48
N GLN A 429 5.68 -5.37 4.56
CA GLN A 429 5.22 -4.38 3.58
C GLN A 429 6.39 -3.69 2.86
N PRO A 430 7.40 -4.42 2.34
CA PRO A 430 8.66 -3.82 1.90
C PRO A 430 8.50 -2.91 0.69
N THR A 431 7.42 -3.04 -0.05
CA THR A 431 7.11 -2.27 -1.28
C THR A 431 6.06 -1.18 -1.07
N ARG A 432 5.48 -1.09 0.13
CA ARG A 432 4.39 -0.15 0.43
C ARG A 432 4.78 1.29 0.07
N GLY A 433 3.99 1.92 -0.83
CA GLY A 433 4.19 3.32 -1.24
C GLY A 433 5.44 3.54 -2.10
N LEU A 434 5.97 2.50 -2.74
CA LEU A 434 7.03 2.58 -3.74
C LEU A 434 6.43 2.70 -5.15
N ASP A 435 7.25 3.23 -6.06
CA ASP A 435 6.99 3.12 -7.49
C ASP A 435 7.33 1.70 -8.00
N ILE A 436 6.87 1.36 -9.22
CA ILE A 436 7.05 0.02 -9.79
C ILE A 436 8.54 -0.32 -9.93
N GLY A 437 9.38 0.64 -10.31
CA GLY A 437 10.81 0.41 -10.46
C GLY A 437 11.49 0.08 -9.12
N ALA A 438 11.11 0.76 -8.03
CA ALA A 438 11.60 0.47 -6.69
C ALA A 438 11.03 -0.85 -6.16
N THR A 439 9.74 -1.14 -6.43
CA THR A 439 9.09 -2.42 -6.09
C THR A 439 9.82 -3.58 -6.74
N GLN A 440 10.10 -3.49 -8.04
CA GLN A 440 10.84 -4.50 -8.77
C GLN A 440 12.25 -4.73 -8.18
N PHE A 441 12.94 -3.64 -7.81
CA PHE A 441 14.25 -3.74 -7.17
C PHE A 441 14.19 -4.49 -5.83
N VAL A 442 13.15 -4.24 -5.01
CA VAL A 442 12.91 -4.96 -3.75
C VAL A 442 12.71 -6.45 -4.02
N HIS A 443 11.81 -6.80 -4.94
CA HIS A 443 11.54 -8.20 -5.32
C HIS A 443 12.80 -8.93 -5.79
N GLU A 444 13.57 -8.32 -6.71
CA GLU A 444 14.84 -8.88 -7.18
C GLU A 444 15.85 -9.06 -6.06
N THR A 445 15.85 -8.15 -5.10
CA THR A 445 16.75 -8.24 -3.95
C THR A 445 16.33 -9.39 -3.04
N LEU A 446 15.03 -9.56 -2.72
CA LEU A 446 14.56 -10.68 -1.89
C LEU A 446 14.79 -12.03 -2.58
N LEU A 447 14.52 -12.13 -3.88
CA LEU A 447 14.78 -13.35 -4.67
C LEU A 447 16.27 -13.72 -4.68
N ARG A 448 17.16 -12.75 -4.86
CA ARG A 448 18.63 -12.99 -4.75
C ARG A 448 19.03 -13.51 -3.38
N GLN A 449 18.39 -13.03 -2.31
CA GLN A 449 18.67 -13.53 -0.96
C GLN A 449 18.22 -14.97 -0.78
N ARG A 450 17.01 -15.32 -1.26
CA ARG A 450 16.53 -16.70 -1.31
C ARG A 450 17.49 -17.61 -2.07
N ASP A 451 17.89 -17.20 -3.27
CA ASP A 451 18.78 -18.00 -4.14
C ASP A 451 20.19 -18.15 -3.53
N ALA A 452 20.61 -17.24 -2.65
CA ALA A 452 21.81 -17.36 -1.82
C ALA A 452 21.62 -18.28 -0.60
N GLY A 453 20.49 -18.98 -0.48
CA GLY A 453 20.19 -19.93 0.60
C GLY A 453 19.69 -19.28 1.89
N ARG A 454 19.33 -18.00 1.89
CA ARG A 454 18.74 -17.29 3.04
C ARG A 454 17.24 -17.53 3.13
N CYS A 455 16.66 -17.34 4.32
CA CYS A 455 15.23 -17.42 4.54
C CYS A 455 14.61 -16.03 4.43
N VAL A 456 13.44 -15.92 3.84
CA VAL A 456 12.68 -14.68 3.80
C VAL A 456 11.27 -14.94 4.32
N LEU A 457 10.83 -14.15 5.30
CA LEU A 457 9.42 -14.03 5.67
C LEU A 457 8.91 -12.72 5.06
N LEU A 458 8.11 -12.84 4.01
CA LEU A 458 7.49 -11.70 3.34
C LEU A 458 6.07 -11.51 3.87
N ILE A 459 5.79 -10.37 4.47
CA ILE A 459 4.45 -9.97 4.91
C ILE A 459 3.96 -8.87 4.00
N SER A 460 2.88 -9.11 3.28
CA SER A 460 2.28 -8.11 2.39
C SER A 460 0.75 -8.21 2.37
N ALA A 461 0.10 -7.07 2.22
CA ALA A 461 -1.32 -6.97 1.89
C ALA A 461 -1.57 -7.06 0.37
N ASP A 462 -0.50 -6.93 -0.44
CA ASP A 462 -0.56 -7.03 -1.89
C ASP A 462 -0.38 -8.49 -2.32
N LEU A 463 -1.46 -9.07 -2.85
CA LEU A 463 -1.45 -10.47 -3.30
C LEU A 463 -0.58 -10.69 -4.53
N ASP A 464 -0.46 -9.69 -5.41
CA ASP A 464 0.41 -9.77 -6.59
C ASP A 464 1.88 -9.85 -6.14
N GLU A 465 2.26 -9.11 -5.09
CA GLU A 465 3.57 -9.22 -4.46
C GLU A 465 3.78 -10.62 -3.86
N ILE A 466 2.82 -11.09 -3.05
CA ILE A 466 2.90 -12.41 -2.40
C ILE A 466 3.04 -13.53 -3.44
N LEU A 467 2.15 -13.56 -4.43
CA LEU A 467 2.15 -14.57 -5.49
C LEU A 467 3.36 -14.45 -6.42
N GLY A 468 3.85 -13.21 -6.62
CA GLY A 468 4.97 -12.91 -7.52
C GLY A 468 6.33 -13.43 -7.03
N VAL A 469 6.56 -13.52 -5.71
CA VAL A 469 7.90 -13.83 -5.18
C VAL A 469 7.95 -14.96 -4.16
N SER A 470 6.80 -15.40 -3.60
CA SER A 470 6.78 -16.42 -2.55
C SER A 470 6.83 -17.84 -3.10
N ASP A 471 7.53 -18.74 -2.41
CA ASP A 471 7.56 -20.18 -2.68
C ASP A 471 6.39 -20.91 -2.00
N ARG A 472 5.98 -20.42 -0.82
CA ARG A 472 4.78 -20.85 -0.10
C ARG A 472 4.05 -19.63 0.45
N VAL A 473 2.73 -19.75 0.61
CA VAL A 473 1.87 -18.69 1.14
C VAL A 473 1.12 -19.18 2.36
N ALA A 474 1.32 -18.55 3.50
CA ALA A 474 0.51 -18.75 4.69
C ALA A 474 -0.52 -17.61 4.78
N VAL A 475 -1.78 -17.97 5.02
CA VAL A 475 -2.86 -16.99 5.15
C VAL A 475 -3.21 -16.76 6.60
N MET A 476 -3.20 -15.50 7.02
CA MET A 476 -3.46 -15.09 8.40
C MET A 476 -4.81 -14.40 8.55
N TYR A 477 -5.64 -14.92 9.45
CA TYR A 477 -6.95 -14.37 9.80
C TYR A 477 -7.16 -14.39 11.31
N GLU A 478 -7.57 -13.27 11.90
CA GLU A 478 -7.83 -13.09 13.34
C GLU A 478 -6.73 -13.65 14.27
N GLY A 479 -5.48 -13.46 13.89
CA GLY A 479 -4.32 -13.89 14.68
C GLY A 479 -3.93 -15.35 14.50
N ARG A 480 -4.55 -16.10 13.59
CA ARG A 480 -4.30 -17.51 13.31
C ARG A 480 -3.79 -17.72 11.89
N ILE A 481 -2.97 -18.73 11.69
CA ILE A 481 -2.67 -19.26 10.36
C ILE A 481 -3.76 -20.28 10.00
N ILE A 482 -4.57 -19.95 9.01
CA ILE A 482 -5.74 -20.76 8.62
C ILE A 482 -5.48 -21.65 7.40
N GLY A 483 -4.37 -21.42 6.70
CA GLY A 483 -3.92 -22.25 5.59
C GLY A 483 -2.49 -21.94 5.21
N ILE A 484 -1.76 -22.93 4.71
CA ILE A 484 -0.44 -22.78 4.09
C ILE A 484 -0.50 -23.52 2.75
N LEU A 485 -0.33 -22.76 1.67
CA LEU A 485 -0.41 -23.24 0.29
C LEU A 485 0.99 -23.26 -0.32
N ASN A 486 1.28 -24.27 -1.13
CA ASN A 486 2.41 -24.22 -2.04
C ASN A 486 2.11 -23.25 -3.18
N ARG A 487 3.14 -22.80 -3.87
CA ARG A 487 2.99 -21.80 -4.94
C ARG A 487 2.03 -22.24 -6.06
N ASP A 488 2.11 -23.49 -6.48
CA ASP A 488 1.28 -24.11 -7.52
C ASP A 488 -0.19 -24.28 -7.12
N GLU A 489 -0.48 -24.28 -5.81
CA GLU A 489 -1.82 -24.38 -5.22
C GLU A 489 -2.40 -22.98 -4.88
N ALA A 490 -1.55 -21.94 -4.88
CA ALA A 490 -1.89 -20.61 -4.42
C ALA A 490 -2.42 -19.78 -5.59
N ASP A 491 -3.70 -19.46 -5.55
CA ASP A 491 -4.35 -18.51 -6.46
C ASP A 491 -5.07 -17.39 -5.67
N VAL A 492 -5.39 -16.30 -6.37
CA VAL A 492 -6.02 -15.12 -5.75
C VAL A 492 -7.37 -15.46 -5.11
N HIS A 493 -8.17 -16.34 -5.75
CA HIS A 493 -9.49 -16.70 -5.27
C HIS A 493 -9.41 -17.51 -3.97
N LYS A 494 -8.59 -18.56 -3.96
CA LYS A 494 -8.36 -19.43 -2.81
C LYS A 494 -7.77 -18.65 -1.62
N ILE A 495 -6.76 -17.83 -1.86
CA ILE A 495 -6.20 -16.96 -0.83
C ILE A 495 -7.26 -15.97 -0.32
N GLY A 496 -8.06 -15.38 -1.22
CA GLY A 496 -9.11 -14.45 -0.87
C GLY A 496 -10.19 -15.06 0.04
N LEU A 497 -10.63 -16.30 -0.23
CA LEU A 497 -11.57 -17.05 0.63
C LEU A 497 -10.99 -17.25 2.04
N LEU A 498 -9.74 -17.68 2.11
CA LEU A 498 -9.02 -17.83 3.38
C LEU A 498 -8.89 -16.50 4.10
N MET A 499 -8.54 -15.41 3.43
CA MET A 499 -8.47 -14.06 4.02
C MET A 499 -9.82 -13.59 4.59
N GLY A 500 -10.93 -14.09 4.04
CA GLY A 500 -12.29 -13.86 4.55
C GLY A 500 -12.70 -14.79 5.70
N GLY A 501 -11.82 -15.71 6.14
CA GLY A 501 -12.10 -16.66 7.21
C GLY A 501 -12.88 -17.91 6.78
N ILE A 502 -13.06 -18.15 5.48
CA ILE A 502 -13.81 -19.28 4.91
C ILE A 502 -12.84 -20.44 4.68
N ALA A 503 -12.54 -21.21 5.72
CA ALA A 503 -11.55 -22.28 5.66
C ALA A 503 -12.06 -23.60 5.05
N LYS A 504 -13.38 -23.83 4.98
CA LYS A 504 -13.95 -25.13 4.55
C LYS A 504 -14.08 -25.28 3.03
N GLU A 505 -14.26 -24.19 2.28
CA GLU A 505 -14.43 -24.26 0.82
C GLU A 505 -13.10 -24.34 0.05
N ALA A 506 -12.00 -23.92 0.68
CA ALA A 506 -10.67 -23.93 0.07
C ALA A 506 -9.96 -25.31 0.13
N ALA A 507 -10.52 -26.31 0.82
CA ALA A 507 -9.94 -27.64 0.97
C ALA A 507 -10.59 -28.69 0.04
N ASP A 508 -11.74 -28.39 -0.58
CA ASP A 508 -12.54 -29.30 -1.38
C ASP A 508 -12.52 -28.99 -2.90
N GLU A 509 -11.77 -27.97 -3.36
CA GLU A 509 -11.45 -27.70 -4.76
C GLU A 509 -9.96 -28.02 -5.06
#